data_7e5fbac900e03c9f16d5a1c8a1cd2356
#
_entry.id   7e5fbac900e03c9f16d5a1c8a1cd2356
#
_cell.length_a   1.000
_cell.length_b   1.000
_cell.length_c   1.000
_cell.angle_alpha   90.00
_cell.angle_beta   90.00
_cell.angle_gamma   90.00
#
_symmetry.space_group_name_H-M   'P 1'
#
loop_
_entity.id
_entity.type
_entity.pdbx_description
1 polymer ?
#
loop_
_entity_poly.entity_id
_entity_poly.type
_entity_poly.pdbx_seq_one_letter_code
_entity_poly.pdbx_strand_id
1 'polypeptide(L)'
;MTTQEILEAARAAKSALALVDEQTRKQALWGMADWLCHHDQMQAILAANAEDMAAARGHISDVMLDRLALTPERIGAMARGILEVASLPDPVGAVLKRIERPNGLVIEKTAVPMGVIAIIYESRPNVTSDAAALAIKSGNVCVLRCGREAWRSAHAIVEALRRGLKENGLPEAAVSLIEDTTHASANALMTAVGFVDLLIPRGGAGLIRACVENAKVPCIQTGTGICHVFVDDSADQAQALDIIENAKASRPSVCNAEEVCLVHSAIAAEFLPKLARRLGPARVARGLHPVELRLDERAAAVIDGTPAGPKDFDTEFLDYILAVKVVDSVEEAIGHIAEHSTGHSEAILTRNEAHAALFTAAVDSAAVYVNCSTRFTDGGEFGLGCEMGISTQKLHARGPMGLQELCSYKYIIHGDGQVR
;
A
#
# COMPACT_ATOMS: atom_id res chain seq x y z
N MET A 1 18.36 15.86 16.15
CA MET A 1 19.42 14.83 15.90
C MET A 1 19.75 14.81 14.41
N THR A 2 21.01 14.56 14.06
CA THR A 2 21.40 14.33 12.66
C THR A 2 20.84 13.01 12.15
N THR A 3 20.70 12.85 10.83
CA THR A 3 20.28 11.58 10.22
C THR A 3 21.17 10.40 10.65
N GLN A 4 22.48 10.63 10.76
CA GLN A 4 23.43 9.61 11.19
C GLN A 4 23.22 9.18 12.66
N GLU A 5 23.02 10.11 13.57
CA GLU A 5 22.71 9.79 14.99
C GLU A 5 21.41 8.99 15.14
N ILE A 6 20.39 9.32 14.34
CA ILE A 6 19.10 8.58 14.32
C ILE A 6 19.33 7.16 13.82
N LEU A 7 20.12 6.96 12.77
CA LEU A 7 20.43 5.62 12.23
C LEU A 7 21.25 4.79 13.22
N GLU A 8 22.18 5.38 13.94
CA GLU A 8 22.97 4.71 14.99
C GLU A 8 22.07 4.26 16.16
N ALA A 9 21.17 5.14 16.62
CA ALA A 9 20.21 4.82 17.67
C ALA A 9 19.23 3.71 17.23
N ALA A 10 18.73 3.77 16.00
CA ALA A 10 17.86 2.75 15.43
C ALA A 10 18.56 1.39 15.34
N ARG A 11 19.81 1.35 14.87
CA ARG A 11 20.61 0.13 14.84
C ARG A 11 20.84 -0.47 16.23
N ALA A 12 21.10 0.37 17.24
CA ALA A 12 21.24 -0.08 18.62
C ALA A 12 19.93 -0.66 19.17
N ALA A 13 18.79 -0.04 18.87
CA ALA A 13 17.45 -0.52 19.28
C ALA A 13 17.08 -1.86 18.66
N LYS A 14 17.58 -2.20 17.46
CA LYS A 14 17.32 -3.48 16.76
C LYS A 14 17.60 -4.69 17.63
N SER A 15 18.74 -4.73 18.30
CA SER A 15 19.14 -5.87 19.13
C SER A 15 18.25 -6.02 20.37
N ALA A 16 17.85 -4.91 20.98
CA ALA A 16 16.95 -4.91 22.12
C ALA A 16 15.54 -5.40 21.71
N LEU A 17 15.01 -4.90 20.61
CA LEU A 17 13.67 -5.24 20.13
C LEU A 17 13.54 -6.70 19.69
N ALA A 18 14.60 -7.29 19.15
CA ALA A 18 14.64 -8.70 18.73
C ALA A 18 14.44 -9.70 19.87
N LEU A 19 14.66 -9.29 21.12
CA LEU A 19 14.49 -10.11 22.33
C LEU A 19 13.16 -9.87 23.05
N VAL A 20 12.36 -8.90 22.60
CA VAL A 20 11.08 -8.56 23.20
C VAL A 20 10.04 -9.62 22.81
N ASP A 21 9.33 -10.15 23.80
CA ASP A 21 8.25 -11.12 23.58
C ASP A 21 7.00 -10.50 22.95
N GLU A 22 6.11 -11.36 22.47
CA GLU A 22 4.83 -10.94 21.84
C GLU A 22 3.99 -10.09 22.77
N GLN A 23 3.87 -10.48 24.03
CA GLN A 23 2.99 -9.81 24.98
C GLN A 23 3.46 -8.37 25.24
N THR A 24 4.75 -8.17 25.39
CA THR A 24 5.34 -6.84 25.59
C THR A 24 5.16 -5.97 24.34
N ARG A 25 5.35 -6.51 23.13
CA ARG A 25 5.07 -5.78 21.89
C ARG A 25 3.59 -5.40 21.78
N LYS A 26 2.68 -6.29 22.15
CA LYS A 26 1.25 -6.03 22.17
C LYS A 26 0.86 -4.93 23.14
N GLN A 27 1.41 -4.96 24.36
CA GLN A 27 1.20 -3.89 25.35
C GLN A 27 1.72 -2.54 24.86
N ALA A 28 2.88 -2.53 24.24
CA ALA A 28 3.45 -1.31 23.65
C ALA A 28 2.54 -0.73 22.53
N LEU A 29 1.97 -1.58 21.68
CA LEU A 29 1.00 -1.15 20.66
C LEU A 29 -0.27 -0.56 21.29
N TRP A 30 -0.79 -1.16 22.37
CA TRP A 30 -1.90 -0.58 23.12
C TRP A 30 -1.54 0.80 23.70
N GLY A 31 -0.36 0.93 24.31
CA GLY A 31 0.14 2.22 24.80
C GLY A 31 0.29 3.26 23.68
N MET A 32 0.76 2.85 22.49
CA MET A 32 0.85 3.73 21.32
C MET A 32 -0.53 4.24 20.90
N ALA A 33 -1.55 3.37 20.85
CA ALA A 33 -2.92 3.74 20.50
C ALA A 33 -3.55 4.67 21.56
N ASP A 34 -3.35 4.37 22.84
CA ASP A 34 -3.85 5.19 23.95
C ASP A 34 -3.26 6.59 23.92
N TRP A 35 -1.95 6.73 23.68
CA TRP A 35 -1.31 8.03 23.59
C TRP A 35 -1.74 8.86 22.39
N LEU A 36 -2.07 8.25 21.26
CA LEU A 36 -2.68 8.96 20.13
C LEU A 36 -4.04 9.56 20.47
N CYS A 37 -4.83 8.87 21.30
CA CYS A 37 -6.14 9.30 21.73
C CYS A 37 -6.13 10.13 23.02
N HIS A 38 -4.98 10.24 23.70
CA HIS A 38 -4.87 11.06 24.91
C HIS A 38 -5.18 12.53 24.57
N HIS A 39 -6.05 13.16 25.39
CA HIS A 39 -6.61 14.48 25.07
C HIS A 39 -5.54 15.50 24.66
N ASP A 40 -4.55 15.74 25.50
CA ASP A 40 -3.51 16.75 25.26
C ASP A 40 -2.65 16.43 24.05
N GLN A 41 -2.37 15.14 23.83
CA GLN A 41 -1.56 14.70 22.69
C GLN A 41 -2.33 14.83 21.38
N MET A 42 -3.61 14.48 21.38
CA MET A 42 -4.48 14.67 20.21
C MET A 42 -4.58 16.16 19.84
N GLN A 43 -4.74 17.06 20.83
CA GLN A 43 -4.75 18.50 20.58
C GLN A 43 -3.42 18.98 20.00
N ALA A 44 -2.28 18.47 20.49
CA ALA A 44 -0.96 18.79 19.94
C ALA A 44 -0.82 18.31 18.48
N ILE A 45 -1.30 17.12 18.15
CA ILE A 45 -1.30 16.57 16.78
C ILE A 45 -2.18 17.45 15.87
N LEU A 46 -3.38 17.82 16.30
CA LEU A 46 -4.30 18.66 15.52
C LEU A 46 -3.72 20.08 15.30
N ALA A 47 -3.08 20.67 16.29
CA ALA A 47 -2.41 21.96 16.18
C ALA A 47 -1.25 21.90 15.17
N ALA A 48 -0.39 20.89 15.26
CA ALA A 48 0.71 20.66 14.33
C ALA A 48 0.20 20.43 12.89
N ASN A 49 -0.91 19.70 12.74
CA ASN A 49 -1.54 19.47 11.45
C ASN A 49 -2.14 20.76 10.86
N ALA A 50 -2.73 21.62 11.68
CA ALA A 50 -3.25 22.90 11.22
C ALA A 50 -2.13 23.81 10.65
N GLU A 51 -0.93 23.79 11.25
CA GLU A 51 0.24 24.51 10.73
C GLU A 51 0.72 23.91 9.40
N ASP A 52 0.81 22.58 9.28
CA ASP A 52 1.19 21.91 8.04
C ASP A 52 0.17 22.21 6.93
N MET A 53 -1.13 22.14 7.22
CA MET A 53 -2.21 22.48 6.29
C MET A 53 -2.14 23.93 5.81
N ALA A 54 -1.87 24.86 6.72
CA ALA A 54 -1.72 26.28 6.38
C ALA A 54 -0.52 26.52 5.47
N ALA A 55 0.62 25.86 5.74
CA ALA A 55 1.84 25.98 4.96
C ALA A 55 1.72 25.29 3.57
N ALA A 56 0.92 24.23 3.45
CA ALA A 56 0.76 23.46 2.21
C ALA A 56 -0.25 24.08 1.22
N ARG A 57 -1.17 24.93 1.69
CA ARG A 57 -2.18 25.57 0.83
C ARG A 57 -1.55 26.37 -0.30
N GLY A 58 -2.02 26.13 -1.53
CA GLY A 58 -1.50 26.76 -2.75
C GLY A 58 -0.19 26.16 -3.27
N HIS A 59 0.40 25.19 -2.57
CA HIS A 59 1.62 24.49 -2.96
C HIS A 59 1.39 23.04 -3.38
N ILE A 60 0.32 22.42 -2.89
CA ILE A 60 -0.09 21.04 -3.24
C ILE A 60 -1.56 21.04 -3.71
N SER A 61 -1.96 19.97 -4.44
CA SER A 61 -3.34 19.84 -4.92
C SER A 61 -4.34 19.63 -3.78
N ASP A 62 -5.63 19.93 -4.03
CA ASP A 62 -6.70 19.72 -3.05
C ASP A 62 -6.82 18.25 -2.61
N VAL A 63 -6.54 17.31 -3.51
CA VAL A 63 -6.48 15.87 -3.20
C VAL A 63 -5.36 15.56 -2.22
N MET A 64 -4.19 16.19 -2.37
CA MET A 64 -3.08 16.02 -1.43
C MET A 64 -3.34 16.75 -0.11
N LEU A 65 -4.04 17.89 -0.13
CA LEU A 65 -4.50 18.56 1.08
C LEU A 65 -5.48 17.70 1.88
N ASP A 66 -6.44 17.03 1.24
CA ASP A 66 -7.34 16.09 1.94
C ASP A 66 -6.58 14.91 2.55
N ARG A 67 -5.55 14.39 1.87
CA ARG A 67 -4.67 13.33 2.40
C ARG A 67 -3.86 13.78 3.62
N LEU A 68 -3.44 15.05 3.64
CA LEU A 68 -2.65 15.64 4.73
C LEU A 68 -3.52 15.95 5.96
N ALA A 69 -4.80 16.26 5.76
CA ALA A 69 -5.70 16.71 6.82
C ALA A 69 -5.93 15.62 7.87
N LEU A 70 -5.82 15.99 9.14
CA LEU A 70 -6.20 15.17 10.29
C LEU A 70 -7.42 15.76 10.99
N THR A 71 -8.29 14.89 11.49
CA THR A 71 -9.42 15.20 12.35
C THR A 71 -9.38 14.26 13.56
N PRO A 72 -10.12 14.54 14.64
CA PRO A 72 -10.23 13.61 15.77
C PRO A 72 -10.65 12.21 15.32
N GLU A 73 -11.56 12.10 14.34
CA GLU A 73 -12.05 10.83 13.80
C GLU A 73 -10.94 10.10 13.04
N ARG A 74 -10.13 10.82 12.24
CA ARG A 74 -8.97 10.24 11.52
C ARG A 74 -7.90 9.77 12.49
N ILE A 75 -7.59 10.52 13.55
CA ILE A 75 -6.66 10.11 14.61
C ILE A 75 -7.21 8.88 15.36
N GLY A 76 -8.49 8.87 15.68
CA GLY A 76 -9.15 7.70 16.27
C GLY A 76 -9.12 6.47 15.35
N ALA A 77 -9.21 6.65 14.03
CA ALA A 77 -9.03 5.57 13.07
C ALA A 77 -7.59 5.04 13.04
N MET A 78 -6.57 5.91 13.15
CA MET A 78 -5.17 5.50 13.29
C MET A 78 -4.95 4.65 14.54
N ALA A 79 -5.50 5.05 15.69
CA ALA A 79 -5.43 4.29 16.93
C ALA A 79 -6.11 2.92 16.80
N ARG A 80 -7.30 2.84 16.17
CA ARG A 80 -7.97 1.56 15.90
C ARG A 80 -7.13 0.67 14.99
N GLY A 81 -6.49 1.20 13.94
CA GLY A 81 -5.57 0.43 13.11
C GLY A 81 -4.41 -0.18 13.88
N ILE A 82 -3.82 0.56 14.84
CA ILE A 82 -2.79 0.02 15.74
C ILE A 82 -3.35 -1.14 16.59
N LEU A 83 -4.58 -1.00 17.14
CA LEU A 83 -5.22 -2.04 17.95
C LEU A 83 -5.55 -3.29 17.11
N GLU A 84 -5.96 -3.12 15.87
CA GLU A 84 -6.18 -4.24 14.94
C GLU A 84 -4.87 -4.99 14.69
N VAL A 85 -3.77 -4.28 14.38
CA VAL A 85 -2.43 -4.87 14.22
C VAL A 85 -1.99 -5.59 15.50
N ALA A 86 -2.25 -5.02 16.68
CA ALA A 86 -1.93 -5.66 17.96
C ALA A 86 -2.67 -6.99 18.16
N SER A 87 -3.87 -7.14 17.60
CA SER A 87 -4.69 -8.35 17.68
C SER A 87 -4.29 -9.46 16.71
N LEU A 88 -3.54 -9.13 15.66
CA LEU A 88 -3.11 -10.10 14.65
C LEU A 88 -2.14 -11.13 15.25
N PRO A 89 -2.08 -12.36 14.68
CA PRO A 89 -1.09 -13.35 15.06
C PRO A 89 0.35 -12.81 14.97
N ASP A 90 1.19 -13.20 15.92
CA ASP A 90 2.61 -12.81 15.88
C ASP A 90 3.35 -13.55 14.77
N PRO A 91 3.97 -12.84 13.81
CA PRO A 91 4.77 -13.49 12.79
C PRO A 91 6.14 -13.95 13.30
N VAL A 92 6.65 -13.35 14.39
CA VAL A 92 8.01 -13.57 14.88
C VAL A 92 8.12 -14.93 15.59
N GLY A 93 9.06 -15.75 15.15
CA GLY A 93 9.26 -17.09 15.70
C GLY A 93 8.34 -18.16 15.10
N ALA A 94 7.44 -17.82 14.18
CA ALA A 94 6.59 -18.79 13.49
C ALA A 94 7.44 -19.79 12.69
N VAL A 95 7.21 -21.10 12.89
CA VAL A 95 7.87 -22.17 12.12
C VAL A 95 7.18 -22.30 10.77
N LEU A 96 7.81 -21.78 9.71
CA LEU A 96 7.30 -21.81 8.35
C LEU A 96 7.42 -23.19 7.69
N LYS A 97 8.45 -23.96 8.06
CA LYS A 97 8.70 -25.31 7.57
C LYS A 97 9.56 -26.07 8.54
N ARG A 98 9.22 -27.35 8.80
CA ARG A 98 9.99 -28.30 9.59
C ARG A 98 10.41 -29.46 8.69
N ILE A 99 11.69 -29.84 8.75
CA ILE A 99 12.27 -30.92 7.96
C ILE A 99 13.04 -31.85 8.90
N GLU A 100 12.65 -33.10 8.96
CA GLU A 100 13.40 -34.14 9.67
C GLU A 100 14.28 -34.92 8.69
N ARG A 101 15.55 -35.07 9.03
CA ARG A 101 16.51 -35.76 8.17
C ARG A 101 16.75 -37.21 8.64
N PRO A 102 17.09 -38.13 7.74
CA PRO A 102 17.36 -39.54 8.10
C PRO A 102 18.45 -39.71 9.15
N ASN A 103 19.40 -38.78 9.27
CA ASN A 103 20.48 -38.78 10.26
C ASN A 103 20.04 -38.16 11.62
N GLY A 104 18.76 -37.83 11.81
CA GLY A 104 18.23 -37.30 13.06
C GLY A 104 18.29 -35.76 13.18
N LEU A 105 18.84 -35.03 12.20
CA LEU A 105 18.78 -33.56 12.22
C LEU A 105 17.33 -33.07 12.04
N VAL A 106 16.92 -32.11 12.86
CA VAL A 106 15.66 -31.38 12.71
C VAL A 106 15.99 -29.96 12.29
N ILE A 107 15.48 -29.55 11.12
CA ILE A 107 15.72 -28.24 10.52
C ILE A 107 14.41 -27.47 10.52
N GLU A 108 14.36 -26.32 11.20
CA GLU A 108 13.21 -25.44 11.23
C GLU A 108 13.53 -24.14 10.48
N LYS A 109 12.70 -23.81 9.47
CA LYS A 109 12.68 -22.50 8.82
C LYS A 109 11.78 -21.60 9.64
N THR A 110 12.36 -20.65 10.36
CA THR A 110 11.65 -19.82 11.35
C THR A 110 11.63 -18.36 10.92
N ALA A 111 10.47 -17.72 11.01
CA ALA A 111 10.31 -16.30 10.69
C ALA A 111 11.04 -15.42 11.72
N VAL A 112 11.73 -14.39 11.23
CA VAL A 112 12.46 -13.42 12.04
C VAL A 112 12.23 -12.00 11.50
N PRO A 113 12.33 -10.94 12.34
CA PRO A 113 12.27 -9.56 11.85
C PRO A 113 13.29 -9.27 10.76
N MET A 114 12.95 -8.40 9.81
CA MET A 114 13.92 -7.84 8.84
C MET A 114 15.04 -7.07 9.56
N GLY A 115 14.68 -6.26 10.54
CA GLY A 115 15.63 -5.44 11.31
C GLY A 115 15.24 -3.98 11.39
N VAL A 116 16.01 -3.09 10.75
CA VAL A 116 15.68 -1.67 10.63
C VAL A 116 14.98 -1.43 9.29
N ILE A 117 13.73 -0.99 9.36
CA ILE A 117 12.93 -0.65 8.18
C ILE A 117 12.86 0.87 8.06
N ALA A 118 13.34 1.41 6.95
CA ALA A 118 13.19 2.82 6.62
C ALA A 118 11.99 3.04 5.68
N ILE A 119 11.15 4.01 6.00
CA ILE A 119 9.99 4.38 5.19
C ILE A 119 10.12 5.83 4.75
N ILE A 120 10.17 6.07 3.43
CA ILE A 120 10.14 7.42 2.86
C ILE A 120 8.75 7.65 2.29
N TYR A 121 8.02 8.65 2.81
CA TYR A 121 6.64 8.90 2.40
C TYR A 121 6.30 10.38 2.25
N GLU A 122 5.20 10.66 1.53
CA GLU A 122 4.73 12.00 1.19
C GLU A 122 3.30 12.21 1.72
N SER A 123 2.99 13.43 2.18
CA SER A 123 1.64 13.97 2.46
C SER A 123 0.60 13.02 3.10
N ARG A 124 1.05 12.06 3.92
CA ARG A 124 0.17 11.04 4.53
C ARG A 124 0.53 10.81 6.00
N PRO A 125 0.06 11.66 6.93
CA PRO A 125 0.39 11.52 8.36
C PRO A 125 0.02 10.17 8.96
N ASN A 126 -1.06 9.50 8.48
CA ASN A 126 -1.47 8.18 8.93
C ASN A 126 -0.41 7.08 8.66
N VAL A 127 0.41 7.22 7.61
CA VAL A 127 1.50 6.27 7.34
C VAL A 127 2.47 6.19 8.51
N THR A 128 2.62 7.29 9.28
CA THR A 128 3.45 7.33 10.48
C THR A 128 3.04 6.27 11.50
N SER A 129 1.74 6.19 11.82
CA SER A 129 1.20 5.22 12.78
C SER A 129 1.14 3.81 12.23
N ASP A 130 0.71 3.65 10.98
CA ASP A 130 0.53 2.35 10.33
C ASP A 130 1.88 1.63 10.20
N ALA A 131 2.90 2.36 9.71
CA ALA A 131 4.25 1.83 9.56
C ALA A 131 4.89 1.47 10.92
N ALA A 132 4.73 2.34 11.92
CA ALA A 132 5.24 2.07 13.25
C ALA A 132 4.57 0.85 13.89
N ALA A 133 3.24 0.71 13.79
CA ALA A 133 2.50 -0.42 14.35
C ALA A 133 2.94 -1.75 13.72
N LEU A 134 2.99 -1.82 12.40
CA LEU A 134 3.42 -3.02 11.67
C LEU A 134 4.88 -3.38 11.99
N ALA A 135 5.78 -2.38 12.05
CA ALA A 135 7.18 -2.59 12.38
C ALA A 135 7.33 -3.15 13.83
N ILE A 136 6.71 -2.51 14.82
CA ILE A 136 6.79 -2.96 16.21
C ILE A 136 6.19 -4.35 16.42
N LYS A 137 5.00 -4.64 15.83
CA LYS A 137 4.37 -5.96 15.93
C LYS A 137 5.26 -7.05 15.34
N SER A 138 5.90 -6.78 14.20
CA SER A 138 6.82 -7.71 13.54
C SER A 138 8.27 -7.68 14.08
N GLY A 139 8.50 -6.99 15.21
CA GLY A 139 9.80 -6.96 15.90
C GLY A 139 10.87 -6.11 15.19
N ASN A 140 10.47 -5.21 14.31
CA ASN A 140 11.34 -4.33 13.55
C ASN A 140 11.44 -2.93 14.16
N VAL A 141 12.57 -2.27 13.95
CA VAL A 141 12.76 -0.84 14.19
C VAL A 141 12.28 -0.06 12.97
N CYS A 142 11.56 1.04 13.20
CA CYS A 142 10.97 1.89 12.17
C CYS A 142 11.67 3.24 12.12
N VAL A 143 12.29 3.57 10.98
CA VAL A 143 12.85 4.88 10.68
C VAL A 143 12.01 5.56 9.63
N LEU A 144 11.36 6.66 10.00
CA LEU A 144 10.40 7.39 9.21
C LEU A 144 11.03 8.64 8.60
N ARG A 145 10.76 8.91 7.33
CA ARG A 145 11.10 10.15 6.66
C ARG A 145 9.91 10.61 5.84
N CYS A 146 9.20 11.64 6.31
CA CYS A 146 8.04 12.21 5.61
C CYS A 146 8.41 13.40 4.72
N GLY A 147 7.51 13.81 3.86
CA GLY A 147 7.59 15.06 3.12
C GLY A 147 7.59 16.27 4.08
N ARG A 148 8.18 17.37 3.62
CA ARG A 148 8.27 18.62 4.40
C ARG A 148 6.88 19.13 4.82
N GLU A 149 5.90 18.95 3.98
CA GLU A 149 4.51 19.38 4.17
C GLU A 149 3.77 18.65 5.29
N ALA A 150 4.27 17.49 5.74
CA ALA A 150 3.65 16.66 6.77
C ALA A 150 4.52 16.53 8.04
N TRP A 151 5.65 17.22 8.10
CA TRP A 151 6.67 16.94 9.12
C TRP A 151 6.22 17.26 10.54
N ARG A 152 5.51 18.37 10.78
CA ARG A 152 5.04 18.72 12.12
C ARG A 152 4.01 17.72 12.62
N SER A 153 3.07 17.34 11.77
CA SER A 153 2.07 16.31 12.06
C SER A 153 2.73 14.97 12.38
N ALA A 154 3.67 14.52 11.55
CA ALA A 154 4.40 13.27 11.75
C ALA A 154 5.23 13.30 13.04
N HIS A 155 5.87 14.42 13.37
CA HIS A 155 6.64 14.60 14.60
C HIS A 155 5.75 14.46 15.84
N ALA A 156 4.60 15.14 15.87
CA ALA A 156 3.66 15.06 16.99
C ALA A 156 3.09 13.64 17.16
N ILE A 157 2.85 12.92 16.06
CA ILE A 157 2.42 11.51 16.08
C ILE A 157 3.55 10.63 16.65
N VAL A 158 4.79 10.75 16.18
CA VAL A 158 5.94 9.97 16.66
C VAL A 158 6.15 10.17 18.15
N GLU A 159 6.01 11.39 18.66
CA GLU A 159 6.11 11.66 20.10
C GLU A 159 5.05 10.90 20.92
N ALA A 160 3.80 10.81 20.41
CA ALA A 160 2.76 9.99 21.04
C ALA A 160 3.16 8.50 21.05
N LEU A 161 3.60 7.99 19.90
CA LEU A 161 3.99 6.58 19.75
C LEU A 161 5.17 6.22 20.68
N ARG A 162 6.18 7.09 20.77
CA ARG A 162 7.35 6.91 21.66
C ARG A 162 6.99 6.85 23.13
N ARG A 163 6.02 7.67 23.58
CA ARG A 163 5.51 7.58 24.96
C ARG A 163 4.93 6.22 25.25
N GLY A 164 4.09 5.68 24.33
CA GLY A 164 3.55 4.34 24.45
C GLY A 164 4.63 3.24 24.51
N LEU A 165 5.68 3.35 23.69
CA LEU A 165 6.83 2.45 23.75
C LEU A 165 7.54 2.51 25.08
N LYS A 166 7.90 3.71 25.54
CA LYS A 166 8.65 3.94 26.78
C LYS A 166 7.95 3.39 28.01
N GLU A 167 6.66 3.65 28.15
CA GLU A 167 5.87 3.18 29.28
C GLU A 167 5.77 1.65 29.36
N ASN A 168 5.97 0.98 28.23
CA ASN A 168 5.99 -0.48 28.12
C ASN A 168 7.42 -1.06 28.02
N GLY A 169 8.43 -0.29 28.36
CA GLY A 169 9.82 -0.74 28.46
C GLY A 169 10.55 -0.94 27.14
N LEU A 170 9.99 -0.48 26.00
CA LEU A 170 10.65 -0.51 24.71
C LEU A 170 11.49 0.76 24.48
N PRO A 171 12.59 0.66 23.73
CA PRO A 171 13.41 1.83 23.41
C PRO A 171 12.64 2.80 22.51
N GLU A 172 12.63 4.08 22.85
CA GLU A 172 11.99 5.13 22.03
C GLU A 172 12.55 5.18 20.60
N ALA A 173 13.84 4.82 20.44
CA ALA A 173 14.49 4.74 19.14
C ALA A 173 13.95 3.63 18.22
N ALA A 174 13.08 2.73 18.73
CA ALA A 174 12.39 1.76 17.92
C ALA A 174 11.42 2.40 16.90
N VAL A 175 10.97 3.65 17.15
CA VAL A 175 10.26 4.49 16.19
C VAL A 175 10.97 5.84 16.11
N SER A 176 11.54 6.15 14.97
CA SER A 176 12.32 7.38 14.77
C SER A 176 11.86 8.14 13.54
N LEU A 177 11.84 9.49 13.64
CA LEU A 177 11.56 10.38 12.51
C LEU A 177 12.81 11.16 12.16
N ILE A 178 13.16 11.21 10.88
CA ILE A 178 14.24 12.04 10.36
C ILE A 178 13.83 13.52 10.43
N GLU A 179 14.67 14.34 11.02
CA GLU A 179 14.41 15.78 11.21
C GLU A 179 14.72 16.59 9.93
N ASP A 180 15.72 16.17 9.17
CA ASP A 180 16.07 16.79 7.89
C ASP A 180 15.06 16.39 6.81
N THR A 181 14.27 17.36 6.33
CA THR A 181 13.26 17.16 5.27
C THR A 181 13.80 17.41 3.86
N THR A 182 15.11 17.65 3.68
CA THR A 182 15.74 17.84 2.38
C THR A 182 15.93 16.52 1.63
N HIS A 183 16.19 16.59 0.33
CA HIS A 183 16.51 15.39 -0.45
C HIS A 183 17.80 14.68 0.03
N ALA A 184 18.70 15.40 0.73
CA ALA A 184 19.91 14.81 1.27
C ALA A 184 19.62 13.70 2.27
N SER A 185 18.62 13.87 3.14
CA SER A 185 18.21 12.84 4.11
C SER A 185 17.59 11.60 3.44
N ALA A 186 16.82 11.78 2.37
CA ALA A 186 16.28 10.66 1.60
C ALA A 186 17.42 9.85 0.94
N ASN A 187 18.39 10.53 0.34
CA ASN A 187 19.60 9.90 -0.22
C ASN A 187 20.44 9.19 0.86
N ALA A 188 20.56 9.79 2.05
CA ALA A 188 21.23 9.16 3.17
C ALA A 188 20.56 7.83 3.57
N LEU A 189 19.22 7.77 3.64
CA LEU A 189 18.49 6.53 3.92
C LEU A 189 18.65 5.50 2.79
N MET A 190 18.54 5.90 1.52
CA MET A 190 18.74 5.02 0.37
C MET A 190 20.13 4.37 0.35
N THR A 191 21.13 5.04 0.89
CA THR A 191 22.53 4.58 0.89
C THR A 191 23.04 4.09 2.25
N ALA A 192 22.17 3.97 3.26
CA ALA A 192 22.51 3.62 4.65
C ALA A 192 22.82 2.12 4.85
N VAL A 193 23.75 1.59 4.06
CA VAL A 193 24.21 0.19 4.14
C VAL A 193 24.80 -0.09 5.53
N GLY A 194 24.33 -1.19 6.16
CA GLY A 194 24.71 -1.58 7.52
C GLY A 194 23.91 -0.90 8.64
N PHE A 195 23.01 0.05 8.30
CA PHE A 195 22.08 0.69 9.24
C PHE A 195 20.63 0.34 8.90
N VAL A 196 20.26 0.34 7.63
CA VAL A 196 18.92 0.03 7.11
C VAL A 196 18.97 -1.34 6.46
N ASP A 197 18.04 -2.24 6.87
CA ASP A 197 17.90 -3.58 6.32
C ASP A 197 16.88 -3.62 5.18
N LEU A 198 15.89 -2.72 5.20
CA LEU A 198 14.84 -2.62 4.19
C LEU A 198 14.37 -1.16 4.04
N LEU A 199 14.24 -0.71 2.79
CA LEU A 199 13.66 0.58 2.43
C LEU A 199 12.30 0.38 1.74
N ILE A 200 11.29 1.16 2.14
CA ILE A 200 9.95 1.13 1.53
C ILE A 200 9.55 2.57 1.18
N PRO A 201 9.51 2.96 -0.11
CA PRO A 201 8.97 4.24 -0.54
C PRO A 201 7.45 4.22 -0.57
N ARG A 202 6.81 5.34 -0.17
CA ARG A 202 5.35 5.56 -0.14
C ARG A 202 4.98 6.93 -0.68
N GLY A 203 4.92 7.10 -1.99
CA GLY A 203 4.63 8.38 -2.62
C GLY A 203 4.34 8.27 -4.10
N GLY A 204 4.48 9.36 -4.82
CA GLY A 204 4.29 9.39 -6.27
C GLY A 204 5.38 8.64 -7.04
N ALA A 205 5.13 8.39 -8.33
CA ALA A 205 6.03 7.66 -9.22
C ALA A 205 7.48 8.18 -9.23
N GLY A 206 7.67 9.50 -9.05
CA GLY A 206 9.00 10.13 -8.99
C GLY A 206 9.82 9.66 -7.78
N LEU A 207 9.20 9.63 -6.59
CA LEU A 207 9.86 9.13 -5.38
C LEU A 207 10.19 7.64 -5.49
N ILE A 208 9.22 6.85 -5.95
CA ILE A 208 9.40 5.39 -6.10
C ILE A 208 10.56 5.11 -7.06
N ARG A 209 10.57 5.76 -8.22
CA ARG A 209 11.65 5.63 -9.20
C ARG A 209 13.00 6.03 -8.60
N ALA A 210 13.08 7.17 -7.92
CA ALA A 210 14.31 7.62 -7.29
C ALA A 210 14.84 6.61 -6.27
N CYS A 211 13.97 5.99 -5.46
CA CYS A 211 14.36 4.96 -4.52
C CYS A 211 14.85 3.69 -5.23
N VAL A 212 14.13 3.21 -6.25
CA VAL A 212 14.48 1.98 -6.98
C VAL A 212 15.81 2.13 -7.73
N GLU A 213 16.06 3.29 -8.34
CA GLU A 213 17.27 3.54 -9.12
C GLU A 213 18.51 3.83 -8.26
N ASN A 214 18.35 4.44 -7.08
CA ASN A 214 19.46 4.96 -6.28
C ASN A 214 19.71 4.22 -4.97
N ALA A 215 18.79 3.37 -4.50
CA ALA A 215 18.99 2.66 -3.25
C ALA A 215 20.13 1.64 -3.35
N LYS A 216 21.04 1.68 -2.36
CA LYS A 216 22.07 0.67 -2.13
C LYS A 216 21.67 -0.34 -1.05
N VAL A 217 20.58 -0.05 -0.34
CA VAL A 217 19.92 -0.97 0.59
C VAL A 217 18.79 -1.71 -0.12
N PRO A 218 18.38 -2.90 0.32
CA PRO A 218 17.22 -3.59 -0.21
C PRO A 218 15.99 -2.67 -0.21
N CYS A 219 15.29 -2.57 -1.34
CA CYS A 219 14.14 -1.69 -1.51
C CYS A 219 12.96 -2.50 -2.03
N ILE A 220 11.78 -2.38 -1.39
CA ILE A 220 10.53 -2.92 -1.91
C ILE A 220 9.84 -1.81 -2.69
N GLN A 221 9.64 -2.05 -3.99
CA GLN A 221 8.92 -1.15 -4.85
C GLN A 221 7.42 -1.23 -4.55
N THR A 222 6.83 -0.12 -4.06
CA THR A 222 5.38 0.06 -4.08
C THR A 222 4.98 0.59 -5.47
N GLY A 223 3.94 -0.02 -6.07
CA GLY A 223 3.60 0.29 -7.47
C GLY A 223 2.68 1.51 -7.61
N THR A 224 2.74 2.15 -8.79
CA THR A 224 1.61 2.89 -9.35
C THR A 224 0.59 1.88 -9.89
N GLY A 225 -0.70 2.21 -9.89
CA GLY A 225 -1.75 1.27 -10.27
C GLY A 225 -2.44 1.69 -11.58
N ILE A 226 -2.04 1.10 -12.72
CA ILE A 226 -2.85 1.16 -13.94
C ILE A 226 -3.73 -0.10 -13.96
N CYS A 227 -4.78 -0.06 -13.13
CA CYS A 227 -5.65 -1.21 -12.93
C CYS A 227 -6.66 -1.35 -14.07
N HIS A 228 -6.86 -2.57 -14.55
CA HIS A 228 -7.79 -2.88 -15.64
C HIS A 228 -9.00 -3.68 -15.15
N VAL A 229 -10.16 -3.37 -15.72
CA VAL A 229 -11.37 -4.21 -15.60
C VAL A 229 -11.79 -4.64 -16.98
N PHE A 230 -11.82 -5.94 -17.23
CA PHE A 230 -12.32 -6.54 -18.48
C PHE A 230 -13.75 -7.02 -18.31
N VAL A 231 -14.66 -6.47 -19.11
CA VAL A 231 -16.07 -6.88 -19.21
C VAL A 231 -16.21 -7.87 -20.37
N ASP A 232 -16.27 -9.14 -20.03
CA ASP A 232 -16.41 -10.26 -20.98
C ASP A 232 -17.80 -10.34 -21.61
N ASP A 233 -17.96 -11.05 -22.72
CA ASP A 233 -19.22 -11.20 -23.45
C ASP A 233 -20.35 -11.79 -22.59
N SER A 234 -19.99 -12.64 -21.64
CA SER A 234 -20.93 -13.33 -20.73
C SER A 234 -21.18 -12.58 -19.42
N ALA A 235 -20.63 -11.37 -19.24
CA ALA A 235 -20.74 -10.60 -18.02
C ALA A 235 -22.20 -10.24 -17.65
N ASP A 236 -22.52 -10.23 -16.36
CA ASP A 236 -23.71 -9.55 -15.87
C ASP A 236 -23.51 -8.03 -15.98
N GLN A 237 -24.15 -7.42 -16.97
CA GLN A 237 -23.94 -6.01 -17.28
C GLN A 237 -24.37 -5.07 -16.13
N ALA A 238 -25.40 -5.43 -15.35
CA ALA A 238 -25.83 -4.61 -14.23
C ALA A 238 -24.79 -4.64 -13.10
N GLN A 239 -24.31 -5.82 -12.76
CA GLN A 239 -23.24 -6.01 -11.79
C GLN A 239 -21.93 -5.35 -12.26
N ALA A 240 -21.60 -5.46 -13.55
CA ALA A 240 -20.41 -4.83 -14.13
C ALA A 240 -20.42 -3.30 -13.96
N LEU A 241 -21.57 -2.64 -14.17
CA LEU A 241 -21.71 -1.20 -13.96
C LEU A 241 -21.50 -0.80 -12.50
N ASP A 242 -22.00 -1.59 -11.54
CA ASP A 242 -21.78 -1.33 -10.11
C ASP A 242 -20.32 -1.49 -9.72
N ILE A 243 -19.66 -2.53 -10.24
CA ILE A 243 -18.23 -2.80 -10.00
C ILE A 243 -17.36 -1.69 -10.57
N ILE A 244 -17.57 -1.30 -11.83
CA ILE A 244 -16.77 -0.24 -12.49
C ILE A 244 -16.98 1.11 -11.81
N GLU A 245 -18.24 1.48 -11.48
CA GLU A 245 -18.47 2.73 -10.74
C GLU A 245 -17.77 2.73 -9.39
N ASN A 246 -17.79 1.60 -8.66
CA ASN A 246 -17.05 1.45 -7.42
C ASN A 246 -15.53 1.50 -7.66
N ALA A 247 -15.02 0.74 -8.62
CA ALA A 247 -13.60 0.64 -8.92
C ALA A 247 -12.99 1.99 -9.33
N LYS A 248 -13.66 2.78 -10.17
CA LYS A 248 -13.17 4.07 -10.62
C LYS A 248 -13.53 5.23 -9.71
N ALA A 249 -14.78 5.29 -9.23
CA ALA A 249 -15.34 6.54 -8.76
C ALA A 249 -15.58 6.63 -7.25
N SER A 250 -15.37 5.54 -6.49
CA SER A 250 -15.45 5.57 -5.02
C SER A 250 -14.30 6.38 -4.40
N ARG A 251 -13.08 6.26 -4.95
CA ARG A 251 -11.89 7.01 -4.57
C ARG A 251 -10.88 6.98 -5.71
N PRO A 252 -10.96 7.89 -6.69
CA PRO A 252 -10.15 7.81 -7.92
C PRO A 252 -8.65 8.03 -7.69
N SER A 253 -8.27 8.66 -6.59
CA SER A 253 -6.89 9.05 -6.29
C SER A 253 -6.05 7.98 -5.58
N VAL A 254 -6.42 6.70 -5.66
CA VAL A 254 -5.69 5.57 -5.06
C VAL A 254 -5.22 4.58 -6.12
N CYS A 255 -4.12 3.87 -5.85
CA CYS A 255 -3.45 3.00 -6.81
C CYS A 255 -4.26 1.75 -7.23
N ASN A 256 -5.28 1.36 -6.48
CA ASN A 256 -6.18 0.26 -6.82
C ASN A 256 -7.47 0.72 -7.52
N ALA A 257 -7.59 2.03 -7.86
CA ALA A 257 -8.68 2.51 -8.69
C ALA A 257 -8.52 2.02 -10.13
N GLU A 258 -9.63 1.70 -10.78
CA GLU A 258 -9.63 1.34 -12.19
C GLU A 258 -9.17 2.52 -13.05
N GLU A 259 -8.24 2.30 -13.97
CA GLU A 259 -7.78 3.31 -14.92
C GLU A 259 -8.15 2.94 -16.35
N VAL A 260 -8.33 1.64 -16.63
CA VAL A 260 -8.66 1.11 -17.95
C VAL A 260 -9.83 0.12 -17.87
N CYS A 261 -10.86 0.37 -18.67
CA CYS A 261 -12.00 -0.52 -18.89
C CYS A 261 -11.88 -1.16 -20.27
N LEU A 262 -11.74 -2.48 -20.32
CA LEU A 262 -11.77 -3.27 -21.56
C LEU A 262 -13.16 -3.87 -21.72
N VAL A 263 -13.78 -3.74 -22.90
CA VAL A 263 -15.13 -4.24 -23.15
C VAL A 263 -15.11 -5.17 -24.35
N HIS A 264 -15.67 -6.39 -24.20
CA HIS A 264 -15.77 -7.33 -25.29
C HIS A 264 -16.67 -6.81 -26.42
N SER A 265 -16.22 -6.92 -27.67
CA SER A 265 -16.91 -6.36 -28.84
C SER A 265 -18.34 -6.85 -29.02
N ALA A 266 -18.62 -8.10 -28.65
CA ALA A 266 -19.96 -8.69 -28.74
C ALA A 266 -21.03 -7.95 -27.91
N ILE A 267 -20.64 -7.28 -26.82
CA ILE A 267 -21.55 -6.54 -25.94
C ILE A 267 -21.34 -5.02 -26.00
N ALA A 268 -20.31 -4.54 -26.67
CA ALA A 268 -19.91 -3.14 -26.68
C ALA A 268 -21.06 -2.19 -27.09
N ALA A 269 -21.80 -2.51 -28.14
CA ALA A 269 -22.92 -1.69 -28.63
C ALA A 269 -24.06 -1.53 -27.60
N GLU A 270 -24.25 -2.50 -26.71
CA GLU A 270 -25.26 -2.47 -25.66
C GLU A 270 -24.72 -1.90 -24.34
N PHE A 271 -23.49 -2.30 -23.96
CA PHE A 271 -22.91 -1.99 -22.67
C PHE A 271 -22.35 -0.56 -22.58
N LEU A 272 -21.64 -0.09 -23.60
CA LEU A 272 -20.99 1.23 -23.58
C LEU A 272 -21.98 2.40 -23.35
N PRO A 273 -23.17 2.43 -23.98
CA PRO A 273 -24.16 3.48 -23.67
C PRO A 273 -24.64 3.45 -22.20
N LYS A 274 -24.75 2.26 -21.60
CA LYS A 274 -25.10 2.12 -20.18
C LYS A 274 -23.97 2.62 -19.27
N LEU A 275 -22.73 2.28 -19.63
CA LEU A 275 -21.53 2.76 -18.91
C LEU A 275 -21.40 4.28 -18.95
N ALA A 276 -21.51 4.88 -20.14
CA ALA A 276 -21.46 6.34 -20.30
C ALA A 276 -22.55 7.05 -19.50
N ARG A 277 -23.77 6.52 -19.53
CA ARG A 277 -24.87 7.05 -18.72
C ARG A 277 -24.60 6.92 -17.22
N ARG A 278 -24.09 5.76 -16.77
CA ARG A 278 -23.82 5.46 -15.35
C ARG A 278 -22.75 6.38 -14.77
N LEU A 279 -21.63 6.55 -15.50
CA LEU A 279 -20.48 7.32 -15.04
C LEU A 279 -20.61 8.84 -15.30
N GLY A 280 -21.46 9.25 -16.22
CA GLY A 280 -21.71 10.64 -16.59
C GLY A 280 -23.01 11.20 -15.98
N PRO A 281 -24.11 11.30 -16.77
CA PRO A 281 -25.35 11.97 -16.37
C PRO A 281 -25.99 11.43 -15.10
N ALA A 282 -25.92 10.13 -14.86
CA ALA A 282 -26.50 9.51 -13.66
C ALA A 282 -25.74 9.90 -12.37
N ARG A 283 -24.44 10.15 -12.46
CA ARG A 283 -23.65 10.67 -11.32
C ARG A 283 -23.99 12.12 -11.05
N VAL A 284 -24.05 12.95 -12.11
CA VAL A 284 -24.42 14.37 -11.99
C VAL A 284 -25.82 14.53 -11.36
N ALA A 285 -26.80 13.71 -11.76
CA ALA A 285 -28.14 13.72 -11.18
C ALA A 285 -28.16 13.36 -9.67
N ARG A 286 -27.13 12.66 -9.16
CA ARG A 286 -26.92 12.36 -7.73
C ARG A 286 -26.05 13.38 -7.02
N GLY A 287 -25.65 14.49 -7.67
CA GLY A 287 -24.73 15.49 -7.13
C GLY A 287 -23.29 15.01 -6.99
N LEU A 288 -22.91 13.98 -7.73
CA LEU A 288 -21.56 13.39 -7.73
C LEU A 288 -20.78 13.86 -8.96
N HIS A 289 -19.44 13.84 -8.85
CA HIS A 289 -18.56 14.21 -9.95
C HIS A 289 -18.68 13.18 -11.11
N PRO A 290 -18.91 13.62 -12.36
CA PRO A 290 -18.89 12.70 -13.52
C PRO A 290 -17.49 12.19 -13.80
N VAL A 291 -17.39 11.04 -14.50
CA VAL A 291 -16.13 10.47 -14.99
C VAL A 291 -15.97 10.83 -16.46
N GLU A 292 -14.84 11.40 -16.83
CA GLU A 292 -14.44 11.60 -18.22
C GLU A 292 -14.04 10.26 -18.82
N LEU A 293 -14.64 9.91 -19.98
CA LEU A 293 -14.30 8.69 -20.71
C LEU A 293 -13.34 9.01 -21.85
N ARG A 294 -12.18 8.36 -21.90
CA ARG A 294 -11.20 8.43 -22.97
C ARG A 294 -11.29 7.18 -23.82
N LEU A 295 -11.76 7.33 -25.05
CA LEU A 295 -12.26 6.25 -25.90
C LEU A 295 -11.27 5.88 -26.99
N ASP A 296 -11.01 4.58 -27.18
CA ASP A 296 -10.41 4.10 -28.40
C ASP A 296 -11.35 4.33 -29.61
N GLU A 297 -10.86 4.12 -30.83
CA GLU A 297 -11.64 4.36 -32.06
C GLU A 297 -12.94 3.53 -32.11
N ARG A 298 -12.92 2.31 -31.58
CA ARG A 298 -14.08 1.39 -31.57
C ARG A 298 -15.14 1.79 -30.56
N ALA A 299 -14.72 2.22 -29.37
CA ALA A 299 -15.62 2.75 -28.34
C ALA A 299 -16.22 4.08 -28.77
N ALA A 300 -15.43 4.98 -29.41
CA ALA A 300 -15.89 6.26 -29.95
C ALA A 300 -16.89 6.12 -31.09
N ALA A 301 -16.93 4.99 -31.79
CA ALA A 301 -17.96 4.68 -32.77
C ALA A 301 -19.33 4.35 -32.13
N VAL A 302 -19.38 4.10 -30.83
CA VAL A 302 -20.61 3.68 -30.10
C VAL A 302 -21.12 4.77 -29.15
N ILE A 303 -20.23 5.50 -28.47
CA ILE A 303 -20.56 6.54 -27.49
C ILE A 303 -19.75 7.80 -27.70
N ASP A 304 -20.26 8.93 -27.21
CA ASP A 304 -19.52 10.19 -27.16
C ASP A 304 -18.54 10.21 -25.98
N GLY A 305 -17.36 10.77 -26.20
CA GLY A 305 -16.31 10.94 -25.18
C GLY A 305 -15.08 11.61 -25.75
N THR A 306 -14.04 11.76 -24.94
CA THR A 306 -12.75 12.29 -25.38
C THR A 306 -11.99 11.18 -26.13
N PRO A 307 -11.44 11.40 -27.34
CA PRO A 307 -10.56 10.43 -27.98
C PRO A 307 -9.35 10.10 -27.09
N ALA A 308 -9.05 8.81 -26.93
CA ALA A 308 -7.89 8.39 -26.18
C ALA A 308 -6.58 8.84 -26.84
N GLY A 309 -5.71 9.46 -26.08
CA GLY A 309 -4.35 9.80 -26.52
C GLY A 309 -3.41 8.59 -26.48
N PRO A 310 -2.23 8.70 -27.09
CA PRO A 310 -1.31 7.57 -27.26
C PRO A 310 -0.74 7.03 -25.94
N LYS A 311 -0.91 7.75 -24.83
CA LYS A 311 -0.44 7.34 -23.49
C LYS A 311 -1.55 7.09 -22.48
N ASP A 312 -2.81 7.19 -22.88
CA ASP A 312 -3.91 7.10 -21.92
C ASP A 312 -4.06 5.71 -21.31
N PHE A 313 -3.67 4.66 -22.04
CA PHE A 313 -3.63 3.30 -21.52
C PHE A 313 -2.38 3.01 -20.65
N ASP A 314 -1.39 3.91 -20.65
CA ASP A 314 -0.15 3.85 -19.84
C ASP A 314 -0.16 4.89 -18.71
N THR A 315 -1.34 5.44 -18.37
CA THR A 315 -1.46 6.55 -17.43
C THR A 315 -2.28 6.17 -16.20
N GLU A 316 -1.68 6.34 -15.03
CA GLU A 316 -2.41 6.38 -13.76
C GLU A 316 -2.97 7.82 -13.60
N PHE A 317 -4.26 8.02 -13.93
CA PHE A 317 -4.88 9.35 -13.94
C PHE A 317 -5.05 9.92 -12.53
N LEU A 318 -5.32 9.07 -11.54
CA LEU A 318 -5.60 9.48 -10.15
C LEU A 318 -6.76 10.49 -10.03
N ASP A 319 -7.64 10.51 -11.00
CA ASP A 319 -8.76 11.44 -11.14
C ASP A 319 -9.99 10.73 -11.73
N TYR A 320 -11.10 11.44 -11.85
CA TYR A 320 -12.33 10.97 -12.49
C TYR A 320 -12.18 10.86 -14.03
N ILE A 321 -11.18 10.12 -14.47
CA ILE A 321 -10.86 9.83 -15.88
C ILE A 321 -10.71 8.32 -16.02
N LEU A 322 -11.34 7.71 -17.04
CA LEU A 322 -11.29 6.30 -17.35
C LEU A 322 -11.02 6.09 -18.83
N ALA A 323 -9.95 5.37 -19.18
CA ALA A 323 -9.70 4.93 -20.54
C ALA A 323 -10.57 3.70 -20.86
N VAL A 324 -11.18 3.68 -22.05
CA VAL A 324 -12.09 2.61 -22.48
C VAL A 324 -11.65 2.09 -23.83
N LYS A 325 -11.50 0.77 -23.95
CA LYS A 325 -11.11 0.10 -25.19
C LYS A 325 -12.00 -1.11 -25.47
N VAL A 326 -12.33 -1.33 -26.74
CA VAL A 326 -13.06 -2.51 -27.21
C VAL A 326 -12.07 -3.57 -27.67
N VAL A 327 -12.23 -4.81 -27.15
CA VAL A 327 -11.40 -5.98 -27.49
C VAL A 327 -12.27 -7.13 -28.00
N ASP A 328 -11.70 -8.06 -28.79
CA ASP A 328 -12.46 -9.13 -29.44
C ASP A 328 -12.47 -10.45 -28.68
N SER A 329 -11.60 -10.58 -27.66
CA SER A 329 -11.53 -11.81 -26.87
C SER A 329 -10.87 -11.59 -25.50
N VAL A 330 -10.94 -12.59 -24.64
CA VAL A 330 -10.21 -12.62 -23.36
C VAL A 330 -8.68 -12.63 -23.59
N GLU A 331 -8.20 -13.26 -24.66
CA GLU A 331 -6.77 -13.29 -25.01
C GLU A 331 -6.27 -11.89 -25.42
N GLU A 332 -7.06 -11.13 -26.17
CA GLU A 332 -6.73 -9.74 -26.51
C GLU A 332 -6.71 -8.86 -25.26
N ALA A 333 -7.67 -9.04 -24.34
CA ALA A 333 -7.67 -8.34 -23.06
C ALA A 333 -6.43 -8.67 -22.24
N ILE A 334 -6.04 -9.95 -22.13
CA ILE A 334 -4.81 -10.39 -21.45
C ILE A 334 -3.56 -9.77 -22.10
N GLY A 335 -3.51 -9.76 -23.45
CA GLY A 335 -2.42 -9.13 -24.20
C GLY A 335 -2.29 -7.64 -23.91
N HIS A 336 -3.41 -6.92 -23.90
CA HIS A 336 -3.45 -5.49 -23.55
C HIS A 336 -2.98 -5.24 -22.11
N ILE A 337 -3.46 -6.03 -21.15
CA ILE A 337 -3.05 -5.95 -19.75
C ILE A 337 -1.53 -6.21 -19.62
N ALA A 338 -1.00 -7.20 -20.32
CA ALA A 338 0.43 -7.51 -20.28
C ALA A 338 1.30 -6.37 -20.80
N GLU A 339 0.79 -5.57 -21.75
CA GLU A 339 1.51 -4.42 -22.34
C GLU A 339 1.40 -3.15 -21.48
N HIS A 340 0.21 -2.86 -20.93
CA HIS A 340 -0.11 -1.55 -20.36
C HIS A 340 -0.23 -1.53 -18.82
N SER A 341 -0.44 -2.70 -18.17
CA SER A 341 -0.59 -2.76 -16.72
C SER A 341 0.73 -2.57 -15.99
N THR A 342 0.64 -1.99 -14.81
CA THR A 342 1.74 -1.94 -13.85
C THR A 342 1.85 -3.22 -12.99
N GLY A 343 1.00 -4.22 -13.22
CA GLY A 343 0.95 -5.47 -12.47
C GLY A 343 0.36 -5.31 -11.06
N HIS A 344 -0.53 -4.34 -10.87
CA HIS A 344 -1.12 -4.04 -9.57
C HIS A 344 -2.39 -4.87 -9.29
N SER A 345 -3.50 -4.57 -9.95
CA SER A 345 -4.80 -5.19 -9.70
C SER A 345 -5.65 -5.24 -10.96
N GLU A 346 -6.03 -6.43 -11.38
CA GLU A 346 -6.79 -6.64 -12.61
C GLU A 346 -8.05 -7.46 -12.34
N ALA A 347 -9.14 -7.15 -13.02
CA ALA A 347 -10.40 -7.86 -12.86
C ALA A 347 -10.97 -8.34 -14.19
N ILE A 348 -11.56 -9.53 -14.18
CA ILE A 348 -12.46 -10.00 -15.23
C ILE A 348 -13.88 -10.08 -14.67
N LEU A 349 -14.85 -9.58 -15.43
CA LEU A 349 -16.28 -9.70 -15.14
C LEU A 349 -16.88 -10.66 -16.16
N THR A 350 -17.24 -11.87 -15.72
CA THR A 350 -17.66 -12.96 -16.61
C THR A 350 -18.51 -13.99 -15.88
N ARG A 351 -19.37 -14.68 -16.63
CA ARG A 351 -20.05 -15.93 -16.21
C ARG A 351 -19.42 -17.17 -16.86
N ASN A 352 -18.43 -16.97 -17.73
CA ASN A 352 -17.72 -18.06 -18.39
C ASN A 352 -16.54 -18.51 -17.51
N GLU A 353 -16.65 -19.68 -16.89
CA GLU A 353 -15.62 -20.25 -16.00
C GLU A 353 -14.29 -20.50 -16.74
N ALA A 354 -14.34 -20.84 -18.03
CA ALA A 354 -13.12 -21.05 -18.82
C ALA A 354 -12.36 -19.74 -19.06
N HIS A 355 -13.08 -18.63 -19.36
CA HIS A 355 -12.47 -17.31 -19.48
C HIS A 355 -11.91 -16.82 -18.14
N ALA A 356 -12.64 -17.03 -17.03
CA ALA A 356 -12.14 -16.71 -15.69
C ALA A 356 -10.86 -17.48 -15.35
N ALA A 357 -10.82 -18.79 -15.64
CA ALA A 357 -9.64 -19.62 -15.40
C ALA A 357 -8.45 -19.20 -16.27
N LEU A 358 -8.67 -18.92 -17.56
CA LEU A 358 -7.63 -18.43 -18.46
C LEU A 358 -7.08 -17.09 -18.00
N PHE A 359 -7.97 -16.13 -17.68
CA PHE A 359 -7.58 -14.80 -17.22
C PHE A 359 -6.74 -14.87 -15.94
N THR A 360 -7.20 -15.60 -14.92
CA THR A 360 -6.50 -15.72 -13.64
C THR A 360 -5.17 -16.46 -13.74
N ALA A 361 -5.01 -17.37 -14.72
CA ALA A 361 -3.76 -18.07 -14.95
C ALA A 361 -2.73 -17.24 -15.76
N ALA A 362 -3.20 -16.40 -16.68
CA ALA A 362 -2.35 -15.69 -17.63
C ALA A 362 -1.99 -14.26 -17.18
N VAL A 363 -2.88 -13.58 -16.47
CA VAL A 363 -2.62 -12.22 -15.96
C VAL A 363 -1.65 -12.28 -14.78
N ASP A 364 -0.46 -11.70 -14.96
CA ASP A 364 0.62 -11.72 -13.97
C ASP A 364 0.65 -10.41 -13.15
N SER A 365 -0.45 -10.11 -12.46
CA SER A 365 -0.57 -8.98 -11.54
C SER A 365 -0.56 -9.42 -10.07
N ALA A 366 -0.32 -8.49 -9.15
CA ALA A 366 -0.25 -8.78 -7.72
C ALA A 366 -1.59 -9.26 -7.15
N ALA A 367 -2.70 -8.74 -7.68
CA ALA A 367 -4.05 -9.19 -7.35
C ALA A 367 -4.87 -9.37 -8.64
N VAL A 368 -5.51 -10.53 -8.79
CA VAL A 368 -6.36 -10.85 -9.95
C VAL A 368 -7.74 -11.25 -9.45
N TYR A 369 -8.76 -10.56 -9.94
CA TYR A 369 -10.13 -10.64 -9.46
C TYR A 369 -11.08 -11.24 -10.48
N VAL A 370 -12.07 -11.97 -10.00
CA VAL A 370 -13.20 -12.44 -10.78
C VAL A 370 -14.47 -11.89 -10.17
N ASN A 371 -15.25 -11.11 -10.94
CA ASN A 371 -16.55 -10.55 -10.57
C ASN A 371 -16.56 -9.68 -9.30
N CYS A 372 -15.48 -8.95 -9.05
CA CYS A 372 -15.41 -7.96 -7.96
C CYS A 372 -14.49 -6.79 -8.31
N SER A 373 -14.58 -5.76 -7.50
CA SER A 373 -13.85 -4.49 -7.69
C SER A 373 -12.38 -4.61 -7.33
N THR A 374 -11.50 -3.95 -8.09
CA THR A 374 -10.07 -3.81 -7.77
C THR A 374 -9.81 -3.05 -6.46
N ARG A 375 -10.83 -2.32 -5.94
CA ARG A 375 -10.78 -1.59 -4.68
C ARG A 375 -10.54 -2.48 -3.45
N PHE A 376 -10.74 -3.78 -3.56
CA PHE A 376 -10.43 -4.73 -2.49
C PHE A 376 -8.94 -5.01 -2.31
N THR A 377 -8.05 -4.52 -3.20
CA THR A 377 -6.59 -4.59 -2.96
C THR A 377 -6.19 -3.57 -1.89
N ASP A 378 -6.47 -3.89 -0.65
CA ASP A 378 -6.31 -3.04 0.53
C ASP A 378 -5.98 -3.89 1.75
N GLY A 379 -5.09 -3.40 2.63
CA GLY A 379 -4.66 -4.17 3.81
C GLY A 379 -5.78 -4.49 4.79
N GLY A 380 -6.74 -3.58 4.96
CA GLY A 380 -7.91 -3.81 5.81
C GLY A 380 -8.83 -4.89 5.23
N GLU A 381 -9.15 -4.78 3.93
CA GLU A 381 -9.99 -5.75 3.22
C GLU A 381 -9.34 -7.15 3.15
N PHE A 382 -8.01 -7.22 3.11
CA PHE A 382 -7.25 -8.49 3.14
C PHE A 382 -7.04 -9.04 4.57
N GLY A 383 -7.57 -8.37 5.60
CA GLY A 383 -7.45 -8.80 6.99
C GLY A 383 -6.07 -8.59 7.59
N LEU A 384 -5.28 -7.66 7.05
CA LEU A 384 -3.93 -7.33 7.53
C LEU A 384 -3.92 -6.21 8.59
N GLY A 385 -5.09 -5.66 8.93
CA GLY A 385 -5.27 -4.52 9.83
C GLY A 385 -4.80 -3.21 9.20
N CYS A 386 -3.50 -2.98 9.13
CA CYS A 386 -2.84 -1.91 8.38
C CYS A 386 -2.05 -2.48 7.21
N GLU A 387 -1.61 -1.61 6.30
CA GLU A 387 -0.69 -2.01 5.24
C GLU A 387 0.53 -1.08 5.16
N MET A 388 1.68 -1.68 4.85
CA MET A 388 2.88 -0.92 4.54
C MET A 388 2.88 -0.36 3.11
N GLY A 389 1.95 -0.79 2.30
CA GLY A 389 1.73 -0.47 0.89
C GLY A 389 1.48 -1.70 0.05
N ILE A 390 1.27 -1.48 -1.24
CA ILE A 390 1.02 -2.55 -2.21
C ILE A 390 2.22 -2.64 -3.13
N SER A 391 2.87 -3.80 -3.14
CA SER A 391 4.03 -4.07 -4.00
C SER A 391 3.62 -4.77 -5.28
N THR A 392 4.17 -4.32 -6.41
CA THR A 392 3.99 -4.97 -7.72
C THR A 392 5.20 -5.82 -8.13
N GLN A 393 6.28 -5.78 -7.36
CA GLN A 393 7.46 -6.61 -7.64
C GLN A 393 7.25 -8.08 -7.28
N LYS A 394 8.02 -8.97 -7.90
CA LYS A 394 7.92 -10.43 -7.66
C LYS A 394 8.79 -10.93 -6.52
N LEU A 395 9.86 -10.19 -6.20
CA LEU A 395 10.83 -10.63 -5.20
C LEU A 395 10.44 -10.15 -3.81
N HIS A 396 10.38 -11.07 -2.86
CA HIS A 396 10.04 -10.98 -1.45
C HIS A 396 8.56 -10.66 -1.19
N ALA A 397 8.09 -9.45 -1.44
CA ALA A 397 6.71 -9.03 -1.17
C ALA A 397 5.98 -8.67 -2.46
N ARG A 398 4.74 -9.15 -2.63
CA ARG A 398 3.86 -8.85 -3.76
C ARG A 398 2.42 -8.72 -3.29
N GLY A 399 1.72 -7.66 -3.71
CA GLY A 399 0.40 -7.29 -3.21
C GLY A 399 0.46 -6.44 -1.94
N PRO A 400 -0.65 -6.35 -1.18
CA PRO A 400 -0.69 -5.65 0.10
C PRO A 400 0.33 -6.23 1.09
N MET A 401 1.14 -5.36 1.70
CA MET A 401 2.19 -5.76 2.63
C MET A 401 1.74 -5.57 4.07
N GLY A 402 1.60 -6.69 4.79
CA GLY A 402 1.32 -6.73 6.21
C GLY A 402 2.51 -7.19 7.04
N LEU A 403 2.24 -7.89 8.14
CA LEU A 403 3.26 -8.32 9.10
C LEU A 403 4.24 -9.35 8.52
N GLN A 404 3.76 -10.26 7.66
CA GLN A 404 4.58 -11.35 7.13
C GLN A 404 5.65 -10.82 6.17
N GLU A 405 5.33 -9.81 5.36
CA GLU A 405 6.23 -9.18 4.40
C GLU A 405 7.32 -8.35 5.09
N LEU A 406 7.13 -8.00 6.36
CA LEU A 406 8.15 -7.36 7.21
C LEU A 406 9.03 -8.35 7.97
N CYS A 407 8.88 -9.65 7.68
CA CYS A 407 9.71 -10.72 8.21
C CYS A 407 10.55 -11.37 7.12
N SER A 408 11.71 -11.85 7.52
CA SER A 408 12.53 -12.79 6.77
C SER A 408 12.50 -14.13 7.50
N TYR A 409 13.44 -15.00 7.24
CA TYR A 409 13.57 -16.27 7.94
C TYR A 409 15.03 -16.62 8.20
N LYS A 410 15.23 -17.46 9.23
CA LYS A 410 16.51 -18.17 9.44
C LYS A 410 16.24 -19.66 9.60
N TYR A 411 17.29 -20.47 9.43
CA TYR A 411 17.22 -21.89 9.76
C TYR A 411 17.76 -22.13 11.16
N ILE A 412 16.96 -22.80 11.99
CA ILE A 412 17.35 -23.32 13.30
C ILE A 412 17.53 -24.83 13.11
N ILE A 413 18.70 -25.35 13.46
CA ILE A 413 19.06 -26.74 13.22
C ILE A 413 19.39 -27.39 14.55
N HIS A 414 18.62 -28.40 14.92
CA HIS A 414 18.82 -29.19 16.12
C HIS A 414 19.45 -30.53 15.75
N GLY A 415 20.52 -30.82 16.40
CA GLY A 415 21.28 -32.07 16.23
C GLY A 415 21.69 -32.67 17.56
N ASP A 416 22.25 -33.90 17.51
CA ASP A 416 22.81 -34.65 18.62
C ASP A 416 24.16 -35.24 18.20
N GLY A 417 25.11 -34.33 17.83
CA GLY A 417 26.49 -34.74 17.47
C GLY A 417 26.69 -35.26 16.05
N GLN A 418 25.71 -35.11 15.14
CA GLN A 418 25.86 -35.52 13.74
C GLN A 418 26.99 -34.77 13.05
N VAL A 419 27.81 -35.53 12.28
CA VAL A 419 28.88 -35.03 11.40
C VAL A 419 28.57 -35.41 9.96
N ARG A 420 29.14 -34.68 9.01
CA ARG A 420 28.99 -34.94 7.58
C ARG A 420 30.25 -35.61 7.03
#